data_8676283d111344110d2499d9cccd9b7a
#
_entry.id   8676283d111344110d2499d9cccd9b7a
#
_cell.length_a   1.000
_cell.length_b   1.000
_cell.length_c   1.000
_cell.angle_alpha   90.00
_cell.angle_beta   90.00
_cell.angle_gamma   90.00
#
_symmetry.space_group_name_H-M   'P 1'
#
loop_
_entity.id
_entity.type
_entity.pdbx_description
1 polymer ?
#
loop_
_entity_poly.entity_id
_entity_poly.type
_entity_poly.pdbx_seq_one_letter_code
_entity_poly.pdbx_strand_id
1 'polypeptide(L)'
;DRLAKAGVKAFSGPLISDRCKPELKDSTPATPGVLSKAGVKTAIVTDHPVIPIQYLPLCAGLAVREGMTHEDALRAITINPAEMCGIADRVGSLEVGKDADMSLFDSDPLTLFAKPLLVVGDGEILMEGKPNA
;
A
#
# COMPACT_ATOMS: atom_id res chain seq x y z
N ASP A 1 3.33 -19.76 -8.17
CA ASP A 1 4.14 -20.79 -7.46
C ASP A 1 5.66 -20.68 -7.70
N ARG A 2 6.13 -20.35 -8.91
CA ARG A 2 7.57 -20.24 -9.20
C ARG A 2 8.25 -19.11 -8.43
N LEU A 3 7.62 -17.94 -8.36
CA LEU A 3 8.15 -16.76 -7.64
C LEU A 3 8.22 -17.03 -6.14
N ALA A 4 7.15 -17.60 -5.56
CA ALA A 4 7.12 -17.96 -4.14
C ALA A 4 8.21 -18.98 -3.79
N LYS A 5 8.36 -20.03 -4.59
CA LYS A 5 9.42 -21.06 -4.40
C LYS A 5 10.83 -20.48 -4.51
N ALA A 6 11.01 -19.45 -5.33
CA ALA A 6 12.29 -18.77 -5.51
C ALA A 6 12.56 -17.70 -4.41
N GLY A 7 11.63 -17.49 -3.45
CA GLY A 7 11.76 -16.47 -2.40
C GLY A 7 11.79 -15.04 -2.93
N VAL A 8 11.26 -14.80 -4.14
CA VAL A 8 11.24 -13.47 -4.77
C VAL A 8 10.20 -12.60 -4.10
N LYS A 9 10.53 -11.33 -3.91
CA LYS A 9 9.62 -10.27 -3.47
C LYS A 9 9.13 -9.49 -4.69
N ALA A 10 7.92 -8.90 -4.63
CA ALA A 10 7.33 -8.21 -5.76
C ALA A 10 6.80 -6.83 -5.39
N PHE A 11 7.17 -5.81 -6.16
CA PHE A 11 6.45 -4.53 -6.22
C PHE A 11 5.41 -4.63 -7.33
N SER A 12 4.15 -4.33 -7.02
CA SER A 12 3.02 -4.43 -7.94
C SER A 12 2.33 -3.07 -8.09
N GLY A 13 2.28 -2.55 -9.28
CA GLY A 13 1.67 -1.27 -9.64
C GLY A 13 2.30 -0.68 -10.91
N PRO A 14 1.78 0.46 -11.36
CA PRO A 14 0.59 1.17 -10.88
C PRO A 14 -0.71 0.39 -11.15
N LEU A 15 -1.68 0.45 -10.23
CA LEU A 15 -2.94 -0.31 -10.35
C LEU A 15 -4.05 0.47 -11.08
N ILE A 16 -3.89 1.79 -11.18
CA ILE A 16 -4.81 2.71 -11.86
C ILE A 16 -4.03 3.29 -13.03
N SER A 17 -3.98 2.58 -14.16
CA SER A 17 -3.28 3.07 -15.34
C SER A 17 -3.93 2.53 -16.62
N ASP A 18 -3.74 3.26 -17.72
CA ASP A 18 -4.14 2.82 -19.02
C ASP A 18 -3.27 1.65 -19.50
N ARG A 19 -3.88 0.75 -20.26
CA ARG A 19 -3.19 -0.35 -20.94
C ARG A 19 -2.56 0.13 -22.25
N CYS A 20 -1.83 1.25 -22.18
CA CYS A 20 -1.30 1.94 -23.36
C CYS A 20 -0.09 1.26 -24.01
N LYS A 21 0.45 0.22 -23.38
CA LYS A 21 1.58 -0.55 -23.90
C LYS A 21 1.22 -2.03 -24.02
N PRO A 22 1.72 -2.75 -25.03
CA PRO A 22 1.42 -4.18 -25.22
C PRO A 22 1.68 -5.04 -23.99
N GLU A 23 2.73 -4.75 -23.22
CA GLU A 23 3.09 -5.47 -22.00
C GLU A 23 2.09 -5.26 -20.85
N LEU A 24 1.28 -4.20 -20.90
CA LEU A 24 0.27 -3.86 -19.90
C LEU A 24 -1.13 -4.38 -20.24
N LYS A 25 -1.30 -5.04 -21.38
CA LYS A 25 -2.62 -5.50 -21.86
C LYS A 25 -3.41 -6.33 -20.85
N ASP A 26 -2.71 -7.14 -20.05
CA ASP A 26 -3.27 -8.03 -19.05
C ASP A 26 -3.12 -7.47 -17.60
N SER A 27 -2.74 -6.19 -17.46
CA SER A 27 -2.62 -5.55 -16.15
C SER A 27 -3.97 -5.50 -15.45
N THR A 28 -3.99 -5.87 -14.17
CA THR A 28 -5.21 -5.93 -13.36
C THR A 28 -4.91 -5.63 -11.89
N PRO A 29 -5.81 -4.92 -11.18
CA PRO A 29 -5.70 -4.72 -9.73
C PRO A 29 -5.75 -6.01 -8.91
N ALA A 30 -6.11 -7.15 -9.49
CA ALA A 30 -6.05 -8.45 -8.83
C ALA A 30 -4.62 -8.97 -8.61
N THR A 31 -3.64 -8.46 -9.37
CA THR A 31 -2.25 -8.97 -9.35
C THR A 31 -1.63 -9.02 -7.95
N PRO A 32 -1.71 -7.98 -7.09
CA PRO A 32 -1.16 -8.05 -5.74
C PRO A 32 -1.76 -9.17 -4.90
N GLY A 33 -3.08 -9.37 -4.98
CA GLY A 33 -3.78 -10.42 -4.26
C GLY A 33 -3.40 -11.83 -4.73
N VAL A 34 -3.23 -12.01 -6.03
CA VAL A 34 -2.77 -13.29 -6.60
C VAL A 34 -1.35 -13.62 -6.12
N LEU A 35 -0.46 -12.65 -6.10
CA LEU A 35 0.92 -12.81 -5.63
C LEU A 35 0.97 -13.12 -4.13
N SER A 36 0.26 -12.34 -3.30
CA SER A 36 0.17 -12.54 -1.85
C SER A 36 -0.38 -13.93 -1.53
N LYS A 37 -1.48 -14.34 -2.17
CA LYS A 37 -2.10 -15.66 -2.00
C LYS A 37 -1.19 -16.82 -2.39
N ALA A 38 -0.28 -16.58 -3.32
CA ALA A 38 0.76 -17.55 -3.72
C ALA A 38 1.97 -17.59 -2.76
N GLY A 39 1.99 -16.75 -1.71
CA GLY A 39 3.09 -16.67 -0.74
C GLY A 39 4.24 -15.77 -1.16
N VAL A 40 4.03 -14.89 -2.15
CA VAL A 40 5.01 -13.87 -2.54
C VAL A 40 4.83 -12.64 -1.66
N LYS A 41 5.89 -12.21 -0.97
CA LYS A 41 5.87 -10.92 -0.25
C LYS A 41 5.69 -9.80 -1.25
N THR A 42 4.54 -9.13 -1.17
CA THR A 42 4.09 -8.14 -2.15
C THR A 42 3.98 -6.76 -1.52
N ALA A 43 4.47 -5.75 -2.23
CA ALA A 43 4.20 -4.34 -1.95
C ALA A 43 3.42 -3.73 -3.13
N ILE A 44 2.50 -2.81 -2.81
CA ILE A 44 1.75 -2.03 -3.81
C ILE A 44 2.45 -0.70 -3.99
N VAL A 45 2.61 -0.26 -5.23
CA VAL A 45 3.25 1.01 -5.60
C VAL A 45 2.37 1.81 -6.54
N THR A 46 2.50 3.14 -6.46
CA THR A 46 1.81 4.08 -7.35
C THR A 46 2.62 4.42 -8.59
N ASP A 47 3.94 4.14 -8.56
CA ASP A 47 4.87 4.61 -9.59
C ASP A 47 4.78 6.14 -9.78
N HIS A 48 4.72 6.87 -8.63
CA HIS A 48 4.62 8.34 -8.66
C HIS A 48 5.65 8.95 -9.61
N PRO A 49 5.25 9.87 -10.50
CA PRO A 49 3.98 10.61 -10.57
C PRO A 49 2.91 9.98 -11.47
N VAL A 50 3.05 8.73 -11.92
CA VAL A 50 2.03 8.06 -12.77
C VAL A 50 0.68 8.05 -12.04
N ILE A 51 0.68 7.60 -10.77
CA ILE A 51 -0.42 7.82 -9.85
C ILE A 51 0.14 8.68 -8.71
N PRO A 52 -0.48 9.82 -8.35
CA PRO A 52 -0.05 10.61 -7.21
C PRO A 52 -0.02 9.78 -5.93
N ILE A 53 1.04 9.98 -5.11
CA ILE A 53 1.33 9.12 -3.95
C ILE A 53 0.18 9.05 -2.93
N GLN A 54 -0.62 10.11 -2.78
CA GLN A 54 -1.77 10.15 -1.87
C GLN A 54 -2.85 9.12 -2.21
N TYR A 55 -2.85 8.54 -3.42
CA TYR A 55 -3.77 7.49 -3.84
C TYR A 55 -3.27 6.07 -3.56
N LEU A 56 -2.16 5.93 -2.83
CA LEU A 56 -1.64 4.60 -2.45
C LEU A 56 -2.68 3.77 -1.65
N PRO A 57 -3.40 4.33 -0.65
CA PRO A 57 -4.46 3.60 0.03
C PRO A 57 -5.60 3.16 -0.90
N LEU A 58 -5.98 4.01 -1.88
CA LEU A 58 -6.98 3.67 -2.88
C LEU A 58 -6.52 2.48 -3.77
N CYS A 59 -5.24 2.46 -4.16
CA CYS A 59 -4.69 1.31 -4.89
C CYS A 59 -4.80 0.01 -4.08
N ALA A 60 -4.51 0.06 -2.78
CA ALA A 60 -4.67 -1.07 -1.88
C ALA A 60 -6.15 -1.49 -1.75
N GLY A 61 -7.07 -0.53 -1.64
CA GLY A 61 -8.52 -0.78 -1.65
C GLY A 61 -9.01 -1.47 -2.92
N LEU A 62 -8.47 -1.09 -4.09
CA LEU A 62 -8.77 -1.78 -5.34
C LEU A 62 -8.28 -3.23 -5.33
N ALA A 63 -7.11 -3.51 -4.76
CA ALA A 63 -6.62 -4.88 -4.62
C ALA A 63 -7.53 -5.70 -3.69
N VAL A 64 -8.05 -5.10 -2.61
CA VAL A 64 -9.04 -5.74 -1.72
C VAL A 64 -10.32 -6.07 -2.49
N ARG A 65 -10.86 -5.13 -3.25
CA ARG A 65 -12.04 -5.36 -4.10
C ARG A 65 -11.86 -6.55 -5.04
N GLU A 66 -10.65 -6.76 -5.54
CA GLU A 66 -10.30 -7.87 -6.45
C GLU A 66 -9.85 -9.14 -5.69
N GLY A 67 -10.06 -9.21 -4.37
CA GLY A 67 -9.91 -10.44 -3.58
C GLY A 67 -8.61 -10.57 -2.78
N MET A 68 -7.81 -9.52 -2.63
CA MET A 68 -6.75 -9.45 -1.63
C MET A 68 -7.38 -9.33 -0.23
N THR A 69 -6.78 -9.95 0.79
CA THR A 69 -7.27 -9.72 2.16
C THR A 69 -6.99 -8.28 2.59
N HIS A 70 -7.85 -7.71 3.44
CA HIS A 70 -7.68 -6.37 3.96
C HIS A 70 -6.34 -6.22 4.71
N GLU A 71 -5.98 -7.21 5.52
CA GLU A 71 -4.73 -7.23 6.25
C GLU A 71 -3.52 -7.25 5.31
N ASP A 72 -3.52 -8.13 4.30
CA ASP A 72 -2.44 -8.18 3.31
C ASP A 72 -2.29 -6.87 2.55
N ALA A 73 -3.40 -6.21 2.22
CA ALA A 73 -3.39 -4.93 1.51
C ALA A 73 -2.79 -3.81 2.39
N LEU A 74 -3.14 -3.74 3.67
CA LEU A 74 -2.49 -2.81 4.61
C LEU A 74 -0.99 -3.12 4.72
N ARG A 75 -0.62 -4.36 4.92
CA ARG A 75 0.79 -4.78 4.98
C ARG A 75 1.54 -4.45 3.70
N ALA A 76 0.88 -4.55 2.54
CA ALA A 76 1.47 -4.28 1.24
C ALA A 76 1.80 -2.79 0.99
N ILE A 77 1.23 -1.88 1.78
CA ILE A 77 1.52 -0.44 1.71
C ILE A 77 2.25 0.11 2.94
N THR A 78 2.60 -0.76 3.90
CA THR A 78 3.25 -0.37 5.16
C THR A 78 4.49 -1.22 5.43
N ILE A 79 4.35 -2.32 6.17
CA ILE A 79 5.50 -3.10 6.64
C ILE A 79 6.19 -3.90 5.52
N ASN A 80 5.46 -4.43 4.54
CA ASN A 80 6.08 -5.20 3.46
C ASN A 80 7.09 -4.36 2.65
N PRO A 81 6.74 -3.16 2.14
CA PRO A 81 7.73 -2.32 1.45
C PRO A 81 8.88 -1.91 2.36
N ALA A 82 8.65 -1.63 3.65
CA ALA A 82 9.70 -1.30 4.61
C ALA A 82 10.72 -2.46 4.76
N GLU A 83 10.24 -3.70 4.90
CA GLU A 83 11.08 -4.90 4.94
C GLU A 83 11.81 -5.16 3.61
N MET A 84 11.15 -4.87 2.49
CA MET A 84 11.74 -5.06 1.16
C MET A 84 12.85 -4.05 0.88
N CYS A 85 12.74 -2.84 1.43
CA CYS A 85 13.74 -1.78 1.33
C CYS A 85 14.81 -1.83 2.44
N GLY A 86 14.66 -2.73 3.43
CA GLY A 86 15.62 -2.87 4.54
C GLY A 86 15.56 -1.75 5.58
N ILE A 87 14.40 -1.12 5.76
CA ILE A 87 14.17 -0.02 6.70
C ILE A 87 13.06 -0.32 7.73
N ALA A 88 12.67 -1.59 7.86
CA ALA A 88 11.59 -2.01 8.74
C ALA A 88 11.92 -1.89 10.25
N ASP A 89 13.18 -1.70 10.59
CA ASP A 89 13.64 -1.36 11.93
C ASP A 89 13.23 0.05 12.37
N ARG A 90 12.96 0.94 11.41
CA ARG A 90 12.57 2.33 11.63
C ARG A 90 11.12 2.62 11.35
N VAL A 91 10.55 2.05 10.28
CA VAL A 91 9.23 2.43 9.74
C VAL A 91 8.39 1.21 9.36
N GLY A 92 7.14 1.45 8.97
CA GLY A 92 6.22 0.44 8.42
C GLY A 92 5.31 -0.23 9.45
N SER A 93 5.51 0.01 10.74
CA SER A 93 4.61 -0.44 11.81
C SER A 93 4.68 0.50 13.00
N LEU A 94 3.64 0.49 13.84
CA LEU A 94 3.58 1.26 15.08
C LEU A 94 4.13 0.40 16.22
N GLU A 95 5.42 0.54 16.49
CA GLU A 95 6.14 -0.18 17.53
C GLU A 95 7.07 0.76 18.31
N VAL A 96 7.29 0.45 19.58
CA VAL A 96 8.21 1.24 20.42
C VAL A 96 9.62 1.20 19.84
N GLY A 97 10.21 2.38 19.65
CA GLY A 97 11.56 2.53 19.10
C GLY A 97 11.62 2.78 17.60
N LYS A 98 10.48 2.76 16.90
CA LYS A 98 10.39 3.18 15.50
C LYS A 98 10.07 4.67 15.38
N ASP A 99 10.29 5.20 14.19
CA ASP A 99 9.90 6.58 13.84
C ASP A 99 8.39 6.74 14.04
N ALA A 100 7.98 7.87 14.57
CA ALA A 100 6.57 8.14 14.87
C ALA A 100 5.84 8.65 13.61
N ASP A 101 5.80 7.81 12.59
CA ASP A 101 5.10 8.06 11.33
C ASP A 101 3.74 7.39 11.36
N MET A 102 2.66 8.18 11.37
CA MET A 102 1.31 7.63 11.41
C MET A 102 0.29 8.52 10.72
N SER A 103 -0.77 7.90 10.25
CA SER A 103 -1.96 8.59 9.74
C SER A 103 -3.20 8.05 10.41
N LEU A 104 -4.02 8.94 10.96
CA LEU A 104 -5.33 8.62 11.52
C LEU A 104 -6.40 9.00 10.50
N PHE A 105 -7.37 8.11 10.29
CA PHE A 105 -8.48 8.32 9.36
C PHE A 105 -9.81 8.30 10.10
N ASP A 106 -10.83 8.93 9.53
CA ASP A 106 -12.22 8.93 10.04
C ASP A 106 -12.93 7.58 9.82
N SER A 107 -12.40 6.77 8.93
CA SER A 107 -12.93 5.45 8.56
C SER A 107 -11.81 4.55 8.04
N ASP A 108 -12.13 3.39 7.51
CA ASP A 108 -11.14 2.47 6.92
C ASP A 108 -10.36 3.15 5.78
N PRO A 109 -9.02 3.29 5.90
CA PRO A 109 -8.18 3.99 4.94
C PRO A 109 -8.20 3.39 3.53
N LEU A 110 -8.63 2.14 3.38
CA LEU A 110 -8.70 1.47 2.08
C LEU A 110 -9.99 1.77 1.33
N THR A 111 -10.88 2.59 1.89
CA THR A 111 -12.11 3.02 1.23
C THR A 111 -11.96 4.37 0.54
N LEU A 112 -12.74 4.58 -0.53
CA LEU A 112 -12.72 5.83 -1.30
C LEU A 112 -13.08 7.07 -0.45
N PHE A 113 -13.89 6.90 0.59
CA PHE A 113 -14.45 8.00 1.37
C PHE A 113 -13.64 8.33 2.62
N ALA A 114 -12.64 7.52 2.97
CA ALA A 114 -11.79 7.75 4.13
C ALA A 114 -11.01 9.07 3.99
N LYS A 115 -11.06 9.88 5.04
CA LYS A 115 -10.34 11.15 5.10
C LYS A 115 -9.31 11.09 6.23
N PRO A 116 -8.08 11.55 5.98
CA PRO A 116 -7.11 11.68 7.04
C PRO A 116 -7.53 12.78 8.02
N LEU A 117 -7.54 12.45 9.30
CA LEU A 117 -7.81 13.39 10.42
C LEU A 117 -6.51 13.92 11.02
N LEU A 118 -5.45 13.13 10.98
CA LEU A 118 -4.14 13.50 11.51
C LEU A 118 -3.06 12.79 10.69
N VAL A 119 -2.01 13.51 10.35
CA VAL A 119 -0.77 12.93 9.80
C VAL A 119 0.39 13.39 10.66
N VAL A 120 1.15 12.44 11.16
CA VAL A 120 2.36 12.66 11.93
C VAL A 120 3.53 12.06 11.15
N GLY A 121 4.62 12.79 11.06
CA GLY A 121 5.86 12.34 10.47
C GLY A 121 7.05 12.74 11.36
N ASP A 122 7.89 11.78 11.66
CA ASP A 122 9.02 11.95 12.57
C ASP A 122 8.63 12.58 13.92
N GLY A 123 7.43 12.22 14.42
CA GLY A 123 6.87 12.74 15.67
C GLY A 123 6.25 14.13 15.60
N GLU A 124 6.29 14.80 14.44
CA GLU A 124 5.69 16.12 14.23
C GLU A 124 4.33 16.02 13.53
N ILE A 125 3.37 16.86 13.94
CA ILE A 125 2.07 16.95 13.28
C ILE A 125 2.24 17.71 11.97
N LEU A 126 2.12 17.00 10.86
CA LEU A 126 2.23 17.55 9.50
C LEU A 126 0.88 18.03 8.96
N MET A 127 -0.21 17.42 9.40
CA MET A 127 -1.56 17.77 9.00
C MET A 127 -2.56 17.43 10.09
N GLU A 128 -3.46 18.36 10.36
CA GLU A 128 -4.63 18.16 11.22
C GLU A 128 -5.89 18.48 10.42
N GLY A 129 -6.69 17.45 10.19
CA GLY A 129 -7.96 17.55 9.48
C GLY A 129 -9.09 17.97 10.44
N LYS A 130 -10.13 18.59 9.89
CA LYS A 130 -11.35 18.85 10.67
C LYS A 130 -12.26 17.62 10.55
N PRO A 131 -12.81 17.12 11.67
CA PRO A 131 -13.90 16.15 11.61
C PRO A 131 -15.05 16.74 10.78
N ASN A 132 -15.71 15.89 9.98
CA ASN A 132 -16.91 16.36 9.27
C ASN A 132 -17.94 16.82 10.31
N ALA A 133 -18.37 18.08 10.18
CA ALA A 133 -19.54 18.59 10.87
C ALA A 133 -20.81 18.00 10.27
#